data_09d2c0c2b45abef8381940cc704c0f9b
#
_entry.id   09d2c0c2b45abef8381940cc704c0f9b
#
_cell.length_a   1.000
_cell.length_b   1.000
_cell.length_c   1.000
_cell.angle_alpha   90.00
_cell.angle_beta   90.00
_cell.angle_gamma   90.00
#
_symmetry.space_group_name_H-M   'P 1'
#
loop_
_entity.id
_entity.type
_entity.pdbx_description
1 polymer ?
#
loop_
_entity_poly.entity_id
_entity_poly.type
_entity_poly.pdbx_seq_one_letter_code
_entity_poly.pdbx_strand_id
1 'polypeptide(L)'
;MAQHGAMTNANNKTTPAFELSWCSDPSQAQALTALFLQQLSPSYISHSELQEQRAVALGEWRADLPAVFMAQVRETLALDPATTHARVAVARTDGALAGFALVSIDDTRRAARSFATLDDLVVDARFQGMGLGGQLFDWVCVELQRHGIQRLFLESGIGNTRAHDFFHARGCETVSVTMLKELDGATAQSHDRRATP
;
A
#
# COMPACT_ATOMS: atom_id res chain seq x y z
N MET A 1 62.43 -1.58 0.91
CA MET A 1 61.40 -2.44 0.26
C MET A 1 60.20 -2.48 1.15
N ALA A 2 59.16 -1.68 0.84
CA ALA A 2 57.91 -1.64 1.56
C ALA A 2 56.81 -2.02 0.57
N GLN A 3 56.21 -3.19 0.78
CA GLN A 3 55.10 -3.67 -0.03
C GLN A 3 53.81 -3.03 0.48
N HIS A 4 53.16 -2.26 -0.40
CA HIS A 4 51.80 -1.75 -0.20
C HIS A 4 50.81 -2.88 -0.57
N GLY A 5 50.17 -3.45 0.45
CA GLY A 5 49.00 -4.32 0.25
C GLY A 5 47.78 -3.46 -0.02
N ALA A 6 47.29 -3.45 -1.24
CA ALA A 6 46.01 -2.84 -1.57
C ALA A 6 44.88 -3.75 -1.07
N MET A 7 44.15 -3.28 -0.04
CA MET A 7 42.88 -3.88 0.36
C MET A 7 41.77 -3.31 -0.55
N THR A 8 41.40 -4.07 -1.58
CA THR A 8 40.18 -3.86 -2.35
C THR A 8 39.02 -4.55 -1.64
N ASN A 9 38.32 -3.84 -0.81
CA ASN A 9 37.06 -4.31 -0.24
C ASN A 9 35.90 -3.60 -0.97
N ALA A 10 35.61 -4.02 -2.18
CA ALA A 10 34.40 -3.59 -2.91
C ALA A 10 33.29 -4.60 -2.60
N ASN A 11 32.55 -4.33 -1.52
CA ASN A 11 31.28 -5.00 -1.24
C ASN A 11 30.23 -4.43 -2.22
N ASN A 12 30.29 -4.90 -3.47
CA ASN A 12 29.32 -4.54 -4.51
C ASN A 12 28.01 -5.29 -4.20
N LYS A 13 27.17 -4.75 -3.31
CA LYS A 13 25.79 -5.22 -3.13
C LYS A 13 25.06 -4.92 -4.43
N THR A 14 25.02 -5.91 -5.32
CA THR A 14 24.18 -5.84 -6.51
C THR A 14 22.72 -5.61 -6.04
N THR A 15 22.14 -4.48 -6.44
CA THR A 15 20.71 -4.23 -6.19
C THR A 15 19.92 -5.34 -6.87
N PRO A 16 19.03 -6.04 -6.18
CA PRO A 16 18.25 -7.12 -6.79
C PRO A 16 17.40 -6.56 -7.95
N ALA A 17 17.31 -7.33 -9.04
CA ALA A 17 16.39 -7.03 -10.12
C ALA A 17 14.97 -7.44 -9.69
N PHE A 18 14.00 -6.55 -9.94
CA PHE A 18 12.60 -6.81 -9.63
C PHE A 18 11.79 -6.97 -10.92
N GLU A 19 11.03 -8.05 -10.99
CA GLU A 19 10.06 -8.31 -12.04
C GLU A 19 8.70 -7.79 -11.59
N LEU A 20 8.09 -6.90 -12.39
CA LEU A 20 6.80 -6.26 -12.11
C LEU A 20 5.76 -6.75 -13.10
N SER A 21 4.60 -7.17 -12.61
CA SER A 21 3.50 -7.66 -13.44
C SER A 21 2.15 -7.53 -12.76
N TRP A 22 1.08 -7.50 -13.55
CA TRP A 22 -0.26 -7.76 -13.02
C TRP A 22 -0.39 -9.23 -12.65
N CYS A 23 -1.09 -9.50 -11.56
CA CYS A 23 -1.39 -10.85 -11.06
C CYS A 23 -2.88 -11.12 -11.13
N SER A 24 -3.26 -12.29 -11.67
CA SER A 24 -4.63 -12.81 -11.71
C SER A 24 -4.71 -14.25 -11.21
N ASP A 25 -3.76 -14.69 -10.40
CA ASP A 25 -3.70 -16.04 -9.84
C ASP A 25 -4.24 -16.05 -8.40
N PRO A 26 -5.46 -16.57 -8.14
CA PRO A 26 -6.05 -16.63 -6.81
C PRO A 26 -5.23 -17.42 -5.78
N SER A 27 -4.34 -18.31 -6.21
CA SER A 27 -3.45 -19.05 -5.31
C SER A 27 -2.46 -18.13 -4.56
N GLN A 28 -2.21 -16.94 -5.09
CA GLN A 28 -1.31 -15.94 -4.47
C GLN A 28 -1.94 -15.21 -3.28
N ALA A 29 -3.26 -15.30 -3.07
CA ALA A 29 -3.96 -14.54 -2.03
C ALA A 29 -3.35 -14.74 -0.63
N GLN A 30 -2.95 -15.97 -0.30
CA GLN A 30 -2.34 -16.26 1.00
C GLN A 30 -0.98 -15.55 1.18
N ALA A 31 -0.13 -15.56 0.16
CA ALA A 31 1.19 -14.91 0.22
C ALA A 31 1.07 -13.39 0.30
N LEU A 32 0.15 -12.79 -0.47
CA LEU A 32 -0.15 -11.36 -0.44
C LEU A 32 -0.69 -10.93 0.92
N THR A 33 -1.64 -11.69 1.48
CA THR A 33 -2.19 -11.42 2.82
C THR A 33 -1.10 -11.52 3.89
N ALA A 34 -0.27 -12.56 3.85
CA ALA A 34 0.81 -12.71 4.82
C ALA A 34 1.79 -11.53 4.76
N LEU A 35 2.16 -11.07 3.55
CA LEU A 35 3.02 -9.91 3.38
C LEU A 35 2.37 -8.62 3.89
N PHE A 36 1.09 -8.39 3.61
CA PHE A 36 0.34 -7.25 4.13
C PHE A 36 0.38 -7.20 5.66
N LEU A 37 0.00 -8.30 6.30
CA LEU A 37 -0.07 -8.39 7.76
C LEU A 37 1.29 -8.18 8.46
N GLN A 38 2.39 -8.57 7.81
CA GLN A 38 3.74 -8.36 8.32
C GLN A 38 4.18 -6.89 8.29
N GLN A 39 3.57 -6.08 7.41
CA GLN A 39 3.94 -4.67 7.24
C GLN A 39 2.94 -3.70 7.89
N LEU A 40 1.90 -4.20 8.55
CA LEU A 40 0.89 -3.37 9.20
C LEU A 40 1.49 -2.49 10.29
N SER A 41 1.01 -1.25 10.31
CA SER A 41 1.27 -0.28 11.37
C SER A 41 -0.05 0.43 11.72
N PRO A 42 -0.28 0.81 12.98
CA PRO A 42 -1.43 1.65 13.34
C PRO A 42 -1.48 2.98 12.60
N SER A 43 -0.33 3.53 12.20
CA SER A 43 -0.25 4.78 11.43
C SER A 43 -0.72 4.64 9.98
N TYR A 44 -0.89 3.41 9.48
CA TYR A 44 -1.41 3.13 8.14
C TYR A 44 -2.91 3.44 8.03
N ILE A 45 -3.67 3.33 9.14
CA ILE A 45 -5.12 3.47 9.15
C ILE A 45 -5.53 4.87 8.69
N SER A 46 -6.24 4.92 7.56
CA SER A 46 -6.91 6.10 7.00
C SER A 46 -8.42 5.99 7.17
N HIS A 47 -9.18 6.89 6.56
CA HIS A 47 -10.64 6.79 6.62
C HIS A 47 -11.17 5.61 5.81
N SER A 48 -10.49 5.19 4.75
CA SER A 48 -10.89 4.03 3.95
C SER A 48 -10.92 2.76 4.78
N GLU A 49 -9.90 2.49 5.59
CA GLU A 49 -9.87 1.30 6.46
C GLU A 49 -11.02 1.29 7.47
N LEU A 50 -11.41 2.48 7.93
CA LEU A 50 -12.56 2.62 8.84
C LEU A 50 -13.89 2.39 8.12
N GLN A 51 -14.04 2.90 6.89
CA GLN A 51 -15.25 2.74 6.07
C GLN A 51 -15.38 1.33 5.50
N GLU A 52 -14.29 0.74 5.04
CA GLU A 52 -14.23 -0.63 4.50
C GLU A 52 -14.20 -1.71 5.58
N GLN A 53 -14.32 -1.33 6.83
CA GLN A 53 -14.35 -2.24 7.97
C GLN A 53 -13.05 -3.07 8.13
N ARG A 54 -11.92 -2.54 7.75
CA ARG A 54 -10.60 -3.14 8.05
C ARG A 54 -10.08 -2.74 9.43
N ALA A 55 -10.49 -1.57 9.92
CA ALA A 55 -10.15 -1.05 11.24
C ALA A 55 -11.41 -0.75 12.07
N VAL A 56 -11.31 -0.79 13.40
CA VAL A 56 -12.41 -0.45 14.33
C VAL A 56 -12.30 0.99 14.82
N ALA A 57 -11.09 1.52 14.89
CA ALA A 57 -10.80 2.89 15.31
C ALA A 57 -9.43 3.34 14.77
N LEU A 58 -9.13 4.62 14.91
CA LEU A 58 -7.78 5.11 14.63
C LEU A 58 -6.77 4.40 15.54
N GLY A 59 -5.81 3.75 14.92
CA GLY A 59 -4.78 2.98 15.61
C GLY A 59 -5.15 1.53 15.94
N GLU A 60 -6.36 1.08 15.64
CA GLU A 60 -6.84 -0.26 16.00
C GLU A 60 -7.42 -1.00 14.80
N TRP A 61 -6.74 -2.07 14.39
CA TRP A 61 -7.19 -2.99 13.35
C TRP A 61 -8.25 -3.96 13.88
N ARG A 62 -9.13 -4.42 13.00
CA ARG A 62 -10.08 -5.50 13.34
C ARG A 62 -9.35 -6.81 13.64
N ALA A 63 -9.89 -7.57 14.59
CA ALA A 63 -9.32 -8.88 14.94
C ALA A 63 -9.43 -9.89 13.79
N ASP A 64 -10.45 -9.78 12.91
CA ASP A 64 -10.68 -10.63 11.76
C ASP A 64 -10.07 -10.08 10.45
N LEU A 65 -9.27 -9.01 10.53
CA LEU A 65 -8.59 -8.41 9.37
C LEU A 65 -7.91 -9.43 8.44
N PRO A 66 -7.22 -10.48 8.96
CA PRO A 66 -6.61 -11.49 8.07
C PRO A 66 -7.61 -12.17 7.15
N ALA A 67 -8.81 -12.48 7.64
CA ALA A 67 -9.86 -13.11 6.85
C ALA A 67 -10.49 -12.12 5.86
N VAL A 68 -10.75 -10.91 6.30
CA VAL A 68 -11.30 -9.82 5.47
C VAL A 68 -10.38 -9.49 4.31
N PHE A 69 -9.10 -9.25 4.56
CA PHE A 69 -8.12 -8.93 3.54
C PHE A 69 -7.89 -10.10 2.56
N MET A 70 -7.82 -11.35 3.10
CA MET A 70 -7.71 -12.55 2.28
C MET A 70 -8.88 -12.69 1.30
N ALA A 71 -10.12 -12.44 1.75
CA ALA A 71 -11.30 -12.50 0.91
C ALA A 71 -11.24 -11.44 -0.20
N GLN A 72 -10.94 -10.20 0.14
CA GLN A 72 -10.80 -9.10 -0.81
C GLN A 72 -9.75 -9.38 -1.89
N VAL A 73 -8.55 -9.79 -1.48
CA VAL A 73 -7.48 -10.13 -2.45
C VAL A 73 -7.88 -11.29 -3.35
N ARG A 74 -8.49 -12.34 -2.79
CA ARG A 74 -8.95 -13.50 -3.57
C ARG A 74 -10.01 -13.11 -4.59
N GLU A 75 -10.98 -12.30 -4.21
CA GLU A 75 -11.99 -11.77 -5.11
C GLU A 75 -11.37 -10.95 -6.22
N THR A 76 -10.45 -10.03 -5.90
CA THR A 76 -9.75 -9.23 -6.89
C THR A 76 -8.95 -10.08 -7.88
N LEU A 77 -8.23 -11.11 -7.41
CA LEU A 77 -7.45 -12.00 -8.26
C LEU A 77 -8.32 -12.90 -9.15
N ALA A 78 -9.58 -13.15 -8.77
CA ALA A 78 -10.53 -13.95 -9.54
C ALA A 78 -11.25 -13.14 -10.64
N LEU A 79 -11.13 -11.82 -10.65
CA LEU A 79 -11.76 -10.98 -11.66
C LEU A 79 -11.07 -11.13 -13.02
N ASP A 80 -11.86 -11.02 -14.09
CA ASP A 80 -11.32 -10.98 -15.45
C ASP A 80 -10.51 -9.70 -15.65
N PRO A 81 -9.20 -9.78 -15.96
CA PRO A 81 -8.35 -8.62 -16.18
C PRO A 81 -8.82 -7.67 -17.29
N ALA A 82 -9.65 -8.15 -18.23
CA ALA A 82 -10.17 -7.34 -19.35
C ALA A 82 -11.33 -6.44 -18.94
N THR A 83 -12.09 -6.81 -17.89
CA THR A 83 -13.33 -6.15 -17.49
C THR A 83 -13.32 -5.67 -16.04
N THR A 84 -12.24 -5.90 -15.33
CA THR A 84 -12.19 -5.64 -13.88
C THR A 84 -11.96 -4.20 -13.53
N HIS A 85 -12.62 -3.77 -12.46
CA HIS A 85 -12.43 -2.49 -11.79
C HIS A 85 -11.38 -2.54 -10.66
N ALA A 86 -10.73 -3.69 -10.44
CA ALA A 86 -9.68 -3.82 -9.44
C ALA A 86 -8.57 -4.77 -9.92
N ARG A 87 -7.32 -4.47 -9.57
CA ARG A 87 -6.14 -5.23 -10.01
C ARG A 87 -5.10 -5.35 -8.91
N VAL A 88 -4.34 -6.44 -8.98
CA VAL A 88 -3.17 -6.66 -8.12
C VAL A 88 -1.91 -6.57 -8.97
N ALA A 89 -1.02 -5.63 -8.65
CA ALA A 89 0.35 -5.60 -9.16
C ALA A 89 1.26 -6.35 -8.18
N VAL A 90 2.19 -7.14 -8.68
CA VAL A 90 3.20 -7.83 -7.86
C VAL A 90 4.61 -7.50 -8.31
N ALA A 91 5.50 -7.42 -7.34
CA ALA A 91 6.94 -7.34 -7.54
C ALA A 91 7.58 -8.64 -7.05
N ARG A 92 8.44 -9.25 -7.87
CA ARG A 92 9.16 -10.47 -7.53
C ARG A 92 10.66 -10.30 -7.75
N THR A 93 11.43 -11.04 -6.98
CA THR A 93 12.87 -11.21 -7.22
C THR A 93 13.20 -12.67 -6.97
N ASP A 94 13.92 -13.30 -7.91
CA ASP A 94 14.22 -14.75 -7.91
C ASP A 94 12.96 -15.60 -7.67
N GLY A 95 11.83 -15.20 -8.26
CA GLY A 95 10.52 -15.85 -8.12
C GLY A 95 9.79 -15.58 -6.79
N ALA A 96 10.46 -15.03 -5.77
CA ALA A 96 9.85 -14.73 -4.48
C ALA A 96 9.08 -13.39 -4.52
N LEU A 97 7.95 -13.32 -3.81
CA LEU A 97 7.19 -12.09 -3.64
C LEU A 97 8.01 -11.07 -2.82
N ALA A 98 8.20 -9.89 -3.38
CA ALA A 98 8.97 -8.79 -2.77
C ALA A 98 8.09 -7.58 -2.42
N GLY A 99 6.93 -7.44 -3.08
CA GLY A 99 5.98 -6.37 -2.83
C GLY A 99 4.74 -6.51 -3.71
N PHE A 100 3.71 -5.74 -3.42
CA PHE A 100 2.51 -5.67 -4.24
C PHE A 100 1.79 -4.34 -4.10
N ALA A 101 0.88 -4.05 -5.03
CA ALA A 101 -0.08 -2.96 -4.94
C ALA A 101 -1.48 -3.47 -5.28
N LEU A 102 -2.49 -2.99 -4.55
CA LEU A 102 -3.90 -3.11 -4.89
C LEU A 102 -4.35 -1.79 -5.53
N VAL A 103 -5.08 -1.90 -6.63
CA VAL A 103 -5.56 -0.75 -7.40
C VAL A 103 -7.02 -0.96 -7.78
N SER A 104 -7.87 0.00 -7.43
CA SER A 104 -9.26 0.09 -7.88
C SER A 104 -9.36 1.10 -9.03
N ILE A 105 -10.19 0.80 -10.03
CA ILE A 105 -10.33 1.61 -11.24
C ILE A 105 -11.79 2.04 -11.37
N ASP A 106 -12.05 3.35 -11.41
CA ASP A 106 -13.36 3.89 -11.78
C ASP A 106 -13.34 4.36 -13.25
N ASP A 107 -13.85 3.51 -14.12
CA ASP A 107 -14.01 3.82 -15.54
C ASP A 107 -15.45 4.24 -15.91
N THR A 108 -16.37 4.25 -14.94
CA THR A 108 -17.77 4.62 -15.16
C THR A 108 -17.92 6.08 -15.59
N ARG A 109 -16.91 6.92 -15.28
CA ARG A 109 -16.87 8.35 -15.61
C ARG A 109 -15.90 8.68 -16.74
N ARG A 110 -15.70 7.77 -17.70
CA ARG A 110 -14.77 7.96 -18.83
C ARG A 110 -14.95 9.27 -19.59
N ALA A 111 -16.18 9.77 -19.67
CA ALA A 111 -16.47 11.05 -20.35
C ALA A 111 -15.96 12.28 -19.57
N ALA A 112 -15.71 12.16 -18.26
CA ALA A 112 -15.30 13.29 -17.43
C ALA A 112 -13.79 13.30 -17.14
N ARG A 113 -13.23 12.25 -16.67
CA ARG A 113 -11.80 11.92 -16.43
C ARG A 113 -11.75 10.62 -15.62
N SER A 114 -11.35 9.53 -16.24
CA SER A 114 -11.17 8.25 -15.57
C SER A 114 -10.09 8.34 -14.48
N PHE A 115 -10.33 7.67 -13.37
CA PHE A 115 -9.35 7.63 -12.28
C PHE A 115 -9.20 6.22 -11.71
N ALA A 116 -8.11 6.02 -11.02
CA ALA A 116 -7.86 4.85 -10.19
C ALA A 116 -7.54 5.29 -8.76
N THR A 117 -7.70 4.37 -7.82
CA THR A 117 -7.24 4.52 -6.44
C THR A 117 -6.17 3.46 -6.18
N LEU A 118 -5.05 3.88 -5.62
CA LEU A 118 -4.06 2.97 -5.05
C LEU A 118 -4.51 2.67 -3.62
N ASP A 119 -5.11 1.49 -3.45
CA ASP A 119 -5.69 1.07 -2.17
C ASP A 119 -4.60 0.61 -1.20
N ASP A 120 -3.62 -0.15 -1.70
CA ASP A 120 -2.49 -0.63 -0.92
C ASP A 120 -1.18 -0.59 -1.71
N LEU A 121 -0.08 -0.25 -1.07
CA LEU A 121 1.29 -0.38 -1.59
C LEU A 121 2.18 -0.97 -0.50
N VAL A 122 2.57 -2.22 -0.68
CA VAL A 122 3.28 -3.01 0.32
C VAL A 122 4.61 -3.49 -0.22
N VAL A 123 5.67 -3.28 0.55
CA VAL A 123 7.03 -3.76 0.24
C VAL A 123 7.54 -4.56 1.43
N ASP A 124 8.00 -5.78 1.16
CA ASP A 124 8.65 -6.63 2.16
C ASP A 124 9.82 -5.88 2.81
N ALA A 125 9.92 -5.97 4.14
CA ALA A 125 10.94 -5.29 4.94
C ALA A 125 12.36 -5.55 4.44
N ARG A 126 12.62 -6.74 3.86
CA ARG A 126 13.92 -7.11 3.28
C ARG A 126 14.35 -6.22 2.11
N PHE A 127 13.39 -5.62 1.40
CA PHE A 127 13.62 -4.82 0.19
C PHE A 127 13.29 -3.34 0.38
N GLN A 128 12.89 -2.94 1.60
CA GLN A 128 12.70 -1.53 1.92
C GLN A 128 14.02 -0.76 1.84
N GLY A 129 13.97 0.47 1.36
CA GLY A 129 15.17 1.30 1.12
C GLY A 129 15.96 0.95 -0.14
N MET A 130 15.58 -0.12 -0.89
CA MET A 130 16.23 -0.52 -2.15
C MET A 130 15.54 0.04 -3.40
N GLY A 131 14.60 0.98 -3.23
CA GLY A 131 13.89 1.63 -4.34
C GLY A 131 12.69 0.84 -4.91
N LEU A 132 12.39 -0.37 -4.38
CA LEU A 132 11.31 -1.21 -4.91
C LEU A 132 9.95 -0.53 -4.87
N GLY A 133 9.60 0.13 -3.75
CA GLY A 133 8.32 0.84 -3.64
C GLY A 133 8.14 1.88 -4.75
N GLY A 134 9.22 2.62 -5.08
CA GLY A 134 9.22 3.56 -6.19
C GLY A 134 9.03 2.89 -7.54
N GLN A 135 9.79 1.85 -7.81
CA GLN A 135 9.68 1.10 -9.07
C GLN A 135 8.26 0.54 -9.27
N LEU A 136 7.66 -0.03 -8.22
CA LEU A 136 6.31 -0.58 -8.26
C LEU A 136 5.25 0.52 -8.48
N PHE A 137 5.36 1.63 -7.75
CA PHE A 137 4.46 2.78 -7.91
C PHE A 137 4.54 3.35 -9.33
N ASP A 138 5.75 3.63 -9.82
CA ASP A 138 5.97 4.22 -11.13
C ASP A 138 5.49 3.27 -12.26
N TRP A 139 5.72 1.97 -12.10
CA TRP A 139 5.22 0.95 -13.03
C TRP A 139 3.68 0.93 -13.07
N VAL A 140 3.01 0.95 -11.90
CA VAL A 140 1.54 1.03 -11.82
C VAL A 140 1.04 2.28 -12.53
N CYS A 141 1.65 3.44 -12.31
CA CYS A 141 1.27 4.68 -12.99
C CYS A 141 1.36 4.55 -14.52
N VAL A 142 2.44 3.96 -15.03
CA VAL A 142 2.63 3.75 -16.48
C VAL A 142 1.57 2.80 -17.04
N GLU A 143 1.30 1.70 -16.34
CA GLU A 143 0.27 0.74 -16.76
C GLU A 143 -1.14 1.35 -16.76
N LEU A 144 -1.48 2.13 -15.74
CA LEU A 144 -2.76 2.85 -15.68
C LEU A 144 -2.90 3.86 -16.83
N GLN A 145 -1.84 4.61 -17.15
CA GLN A 145 -1.84 5.54 -18.28
C GLN A 145 -2.05 4.81 -19.62
N ARG A 146 -1.44 3.64 -19.82
CA ARG A 146 -1.65 2.80 -21.01
C ARG A 146 -3.11 2.34 -21.16
N HIS A 147 -3.83 2.21 -20.04
CA HIS A 147 -5.27 1.89 -20.03
C HIS A 147 -6.17 3.13 -20.09
N GLY A 148 -5.61 4.33 -20.33
CA GLY A 148 -6.35 5.58 -20.47
C GLY A 148 -6.78 6.21 -19.14
N ILE A 149 -6.29 5.74 -18.01
CA ILE A 149 -6.54 6.35 -16.70
C ILE A 149 -5.75 7.66 -16.61
N GLN A 150 -6.42 8.72 -16.17
CA GLN A 150 -5.85 10.07 -16.18
C GLN A 150 -5.47 10.59 -14.80
N ARG A 151 -5.95 9.96 -13.72
CA ARG A 151 -5.70 10.35 -12.34
C ARG A 151 -5.51 9.13 -11.47
N LEU A 152 -4.59 9.23 -10.52
CA LEU A 152 -4.42 8.26 -9.46
C LEU A 152 -4.63 8.98 -8.12
N PHE A 153 -5.60 8.49 -7.36
CA PHE A 153 -5.80 8.87 -5.97
C PHE A 153 -5.17 7.83 -5.05
N LEU A 154 -4.84 8.24 -3.85
CA LEU A 154 -4.40 7.37 -2.78
C LEU A 154 -4.72 8.00 -1.43
N GLU A 155 -4.82 7.17 -0.42
CA GLU A 155 -4.98 7.61 0.95
C GLU A 155 -3.93 7.00 1.84
N SER A 156 -3.62 7.69 2.91
CA SER A 156 -2.72 7.19 3.94
C SER A 156 -3.07 7.82 5.27
N GLY A 157 -3.00 7.07 6.34
CA GLY A 157 -3.26 7.56 7.67
C GLY A 157 -2.46 8.83 7.98
N ILE A 158 -3.09 9.77 8.68
CA ILE A 158 -2.50 11.10 8.98
C ILE A 158 -1.14 11.00 9.70
N GLY A 159 -0.90 9.92 10.45
CA GLY A 159 0.36 9.66 11.15
C GLY A 159 1.41 8.95 10.30
N ASN A 160 1.11 8.56 9.07
CA ASN A 160 2.05 7.85 8.20
C ASN A 160 2.92 8.81 7.38
N THR A 161 3.69 9.64 8.08
CA THR A 161 4.53 10.69 7.47
C THR A 161 5.51 10.13 6.44
N ARG A 162 6.04 8.92 6.68
CA ARG A 162 6.94 8.26 5.72
C ARG A 162 6.27 7.99 4.38
N ALA A 163 5.00 7.57 4.38
CA ALA A 163 4.24 7.39 3.15
C ALA A 163 3.94 8.73 2.48
N HIS A 164 3.59 9.76 3.26
CA HIS A 164 3.37 11.10 2.72
C HIS A 164 4.63 11.63 2.01
N ASP A 165 5.79 11.55 2.65
CA ASP A 165 7.07 11.96 2.04
C ASP A 165 7.38 11.15 0.78
N PHE A 166 7.12 9.84 0.80
CA PHE A 166 7.31 8.96 -0.34
C PHE A 166 6.46 9.36 -1.54
N PHE A 167 5.17 9.64 -1.33
CA PHE A 167 4.25 10.03 -2.41
C PHE A 167 4.50 11.46 -2.90
N HIS A 168 4.78 12.40 -2.00
CA HIS A 168 5.16 13.77 -2.38
C HIS A 168 6.42 13.80 -3.25
N ALA A 169 7.44 13.01 -2.92
CA ALA A 169 8.65 12.88 -3.72
C ALA A 169 8.39 12.32 -5.14
N ARG A 170 7.19 11.74 -5.39
CA ARG A 170 6.73 11.23 -6.70
C ARG A 170 5.67 12.11 -7.36
N GLY A 171 5.52 13.34 -6.90
CA GLY A 171 4.62 14.32 -7.50
C GLY A 171 3.15 14.18 -7.10
N CYS A 172 2.84 13.37 -6.08
CA CYS A 172 1.49 13.38 -5.50
C CYS A 172 1.30 14.64 -4.64
N GLU A 173 0.12 15.23 -4.72
CA GLU A 173 -0.25 16.41 -3.95
C GLU A 173 -1.38 16.09 -2.99
N THR A 174 -1.34 16.65 -1.78
CA THR A 174 -2.46 16.55 -0.84
C THR A 174 -3.61 17.42 -1.32
N VAL A 175 -4.76 16.82 -1.62
CA VAL A 175 -5.93 17.52 -2.19
C VAL A 175 -7.09 17.68 -1.19
N SER A 176 -7.11 16.88 -0.12
CA SER A 176 -8.16 16.92 0.90
C SER A 176 -7.70 16.36 2.24
N VAL A 177 -8.48 16.63 3.28
CA VAL A 177 -8.35 16.04 4.61
C VAL A 177 -9.72 15.54 5.03
N THR A 178 -9.81 14.28 5.49
CA THR A 178 -11.03 13.70 6.05
C THR A 178 -11.03 13.81 7.57
N MET A 179 -12.15 14.23 8.15
CA MET A 179 -12.35 14.36 9.60
C MET A 179 -13.40 13.37 10.06
N LEU A 180 -13.18 12.70 11.19
CA LEU A 180 -14.10 11.76 11.81
C LEU A 180 -14.75 12.38 13.05
N LYS A 181 -16.05 12.17 13.20
CA LYS A 181 -16.78 12.41 14.44
C LYS A 181 -17.66 11.18 14.73
N GLU A 182 -17.39 10.51 15.84
CA GLU A 182 -18.27 9.45 16.32
C GLU A 182 -19.61 10.06 16.79
N LEU A 183 -20.72 9.47 16.36
CA LEU A 183 -22.08 10.00 16.65
C LEU A 183 -22.79 9.27 17.79
N ASP A 184 -22.43 8.01 18.05
CA ASP A 184 -23.04 7.20 19.09
C ASP A 184 -22.08 6.97 20.25
N GLY A 185 -22.64 7.05 21.47
CA GLY A 185 -21.93 6.98 22.71
C GLY A 185 -21.23 5.63 22.97
N ALA A 186 -20.17 5.36 22.22
CA ALA A 186 -19.12 4.53 22.76
C ALA A 186 -18.64 5.24 24.01
N THR A 187 -18.99 4.69 25.15
CA THR A 187 -18.71 5.15 26.51
C THR A 187 -17.47 6.02 26.58
N ALA A 188 -17.71 7.34 26.76
CA ALA A 188 -16.67 8.25 27.18
C ALA A 188 -16.09 7.70 28.48
N GLN A 189 -14.98 6.99 28.42
CA GLN A 189 -14.13 6.79 29.56
C GLN A 189 -13.62 8.18 29.94
N SER A 190 -14.31 8.75 30.91
CA SER A 190 -13.99 9.99 31.58
C SER A 190 -12.50 10.02 31.92
N HIS A 191 -11.75 10.84 31.20
CA HIS A 191 -10.52 11.38 31.74
C HIS A 191 -10.94 12.35 32.84
N ASP A 192 -11.13 11.80 34.05
CA ASP A 192 -11.23 12.54 35.28
C ASP A 192 -9.88 13.27 35.50
N ARG A 193 -9.80 14.47 34.93
CA ARG A 193 -8.79 15.43 35.34
C ARG A 193 -9.27 16.02 36.67
N ARG A 194 -8.96 15.32 37.78
CA ARG A 194 -9.00 15.93 39.10
C ARG A 194 -8.00 17.08 39.11
N ALA A 195 -8.53 18.29 38.94
CA ALA A 195 -7.88 19.47 39.45
C ALA A 195 -7.87 19.33 40.98
N THR A 196 -6.72 19.28 41.58
CA THR A 196 -6.51 19.43 43.01
C THR A 196 -6.12 20.88 43.29
N PRO A 197 -6.57 21.44 44.42
CA PRO A 197 -6.59 22.87 44.74
C PRO A 197 -5.27 23.55 44.85
#